data_69525fa0906297df060ed5c36c67aade
#
_entry.id   69525fa0906297df060ed5c36c67aade
#
_cell.length_a   1.000
_cell.length_b   1.000
_cell.length_c   1.000
_cell.angle_alpha   90.00
_cell.angle_beta   90.00
_cell.angle_gamma   90.00
#
_symmetry.space_group_name_H-M   'P 1'
#
loop_
_entity.id
_entity.type
_entity.pdbx_description
1 polymer ?
#
loop_
_entity_poly.entity_id
_entity_poly.type
_entity_poly.pdbx_seq_one_letter_code
_entity_poly.pdbx_strand_id
1 'polypeptide(L)'
;MLCPCALVVLRAVRGDPVAHLLIPDSSVTGSKMPKRARTAAILVASGRGLRAGAGGPKQYRTIGGQTVIYRAMEAFSGHPDVLAVQPVVNPDDAALFQEAVAGLRHRTAVPGGATRQASVHAGLEALADQKPDIVLIHDAARPFVTPAVISRAIAAAGRTGAAIPVVPVTDTIKLTGDTGDVEATPERARLRIAQTPQAFRFDVILEAHRRAARESRSDFTDDAALAEWAGLTVATFEGDAANMKLTTPEDFVREEARLTSQLGDIRTGTGYDVHAFGDGDHVMICGVRVPHSRGFLAHSDGDVGLHALVDAILGALADGDIGSHFPPSDAKWKGASSDQFLKYAVERVTARGGRIANLEVTRICERPKIGPLRDTMRAKIAEISGVHISRVAVKATTSERRGFTGREEGIAATGSATIRLPWDDKGWSA
;
A
#
# COMPACT_ATOMS: atom_id res chain seq x y z
N MET A 1 -15.55 -9.77 42.85
CA MET A 1 -15.06 -8.68 43.69
C MET A 1 -15.03 -7.42 42.83
N LEU A 2 -15.91 -6.56 43.15
CA LEU A 2 -16.10 -5.11 43.08
C LEU A 2 -15.21 -4.28 42.16
N CYS A 3 -15.89 -3.67 41.22
CA CYS A 3 -15.49 -2.54 40.39
C CYS A 3 -15.45 -1.24 41.22
N PRO A 4 -14.49 -0.30 41.04
CA PRO A 4 -14.57 1.02 41.66
C PRO A 4 -15.18 2.05 40.69
N CYS A 5 -16.26 2.68 41.15
CA CYS A 5 -16.90 3.85 40.58
C CYS A 5 -15.98 5.08 40.61
N ALA A 6 -15.94 5.82 39.52
CA ALA A 6 -15.37 7.16 39.43
C ALA A 6 -16.27 8.19 40.13
N LEU A 7 -15.69 8.91 41.05
CA LEU A 7 -16.32 10.00 41.82
C LEU A 7 -16.23 11.31 41.00
N VAL A 8 -17.38 11.84 40.57
CA VAL A 8 -17.46 13.18 39.95
C VAL A 8 -17.80 14.17 41.07
N VAL A 9 -16.87 15.10 41.34
CA VAL A 9 -17.09 16.22 42.30
C VAL A 9 -17.77 17.36 41.56
N LEU A 10 -19.04 17.58 41.85
CA LEU A 10 -19.80 18.76 41.41
C LEU A 10 -19.65 19.88 42.47
N ARG A 11 -19.11 21.02 42.04
CA ARG A 11 -19.06 22.25 42.81
C ARG A 11 -20.40 22.96 42.67
N ALA A 12 -21.15 23.06 43.76
CA ALA A 12 -22.45 23.75 43.82
C ALA A 12 -22.25 25.27 43.77
N VAL A 13 -22.96 25.96 42.86
CA VAL A 13 -23.23 27.38 42.91
C VAL A 13 -24.65 27.54 43.49
N ARG A 14 -24.77 28.38 44.52
CA ARG A 14 -26.02 28.63 45.26
C ARG A 14 -27.02 29.42 44.40
N GLY A 15 -28.28 28.96 44.45
CA GLY A 15 -29.49 29.76 44.26
C GLY A 15 -30.35 29.36 43.08
N ASP A 16 -31.18 28.32 43.22
CA ASP A 16 -32.61 28.34 42.88
C ASP A 16 -33.26 26.98 43.21
N PRO A 17 -34.48 26.91 43.76
CA PRO A 17 -35.15 25.70 44.15
C PRO A 17 -36.01 25.15 43.00
N VAL A 18 -36.12 23.82 42.98
CA VAL A 18 -37.02 22.98 42.15
C VAL A 18 -36.40 22.45 40.86
N ALA A 19 -35.64 21.42 40.96
CA ALA A 19 -35.40 20.48 39.86
C ALA A 19 -36.17 19.18 40.16
N HIS A 20 -37.28 18.94 39.47
CA HIS A 20 -37.92 17.64 39.45
C HIS A 20 -37.01 16.64 38.74
N LEU A 21 -36.58 15.64 39.53
CA LEU A 21 -35.84 14.49 39.00
C LEU A 21 -36.80 13.65 38.16
N LEU A 22 -36.67 13.72 36.86
CA LEU A 22 -37.34 12.78 35.93
C LEU A 22 -36.51 11.52 35.90
N ILE A 23 -37.02 10.45 36.53
CA ILE A 23 -36.51 9.08 36.37
C ILE A 23 -36.85 8.66 34.94
N PRO A 24 -35.90 8.22 34.09
CA PRO A 24 -36.23 7.71 32.78
C PRO A 24 -37.02 6.40 32.93
N ASP A 25 -38.16 6.36 32.31
CA ASP A 25 -39.01 5.18 32.16
C ASP A 25 -38.26 4.05 31.42
N SER A 26 -38.16 2.90 32.06
CA SER A 26 -37.42 1.73 31.58
C SER A 26 -38.16 0.89 30.52
N SER A 27 -39.04 1.49 29.74
CA SER A 27 -39.85 0.80 28.71
C SER A 27 -39.57 1.24 27.27
N VAL A 28 -38.29 1.36 26.87
CA VAL A 28 -37.96 1.45 25.44
C VAL A 28 -37.26 0.16 25.03
N THR A 29 -38.08 -0.87 24.80
CA THR A 29 -37.68 -2.06 24.03
C THR A 29 -37.58 -1.71 22.56
N GLY A 30 -36.39 -1.97 21.97
CA GLY A 30 -36.24 -2.01 20.52
C GLY A 30 -35.66 -0.77 19.86
N SER A 31 -34.50 -0.26 20.29
CA SER A 31 -33.68 0.61 19.48
C SER A 31 -33.14 -0.22 18.29
N LYS A 32 -33.82 -0.13 17.12
CA LYS A 32 -33.22 -0.54 15.85
C LYS A 32 -31.91 0.21 15.73
N MET A 33 -30.78 -0.52 15.65
CA MET A 33 -29.49 0.08 15.30
C MET A 33 -29.70 0.99 14.09
N PRO A 34 -29.16 2.21 14.08
CA PRO A 34 -29.32 3.10 12.93
C PRO A 34 -28.82 2.35 11.68
N LYS A 35 -29.65 2.33 10.63
CA LYS A 35 -29.31 1.67 9.38
C LYS A 35 -28.01 2.29 8.87
N ARG A 36 -26.95 1.48 8.75
CA ARG A 36 -25.65 1.93 8.24
C ARG A 36 -25.86 2.61 6.88
N ALA A 37 -25.35 3.83 6.72
CA ALA A 37 -25.45 4.55 5.45
C ALA A 37 -24.69 3.77 4.37
N ARG A 38 -25.33 3.57 3.22
CA ARG A 38 -24.70 2.94 2.06
C ARG A 38 -23.73 3.92 1.44
N THR A 39 -22.42 3.70 1.62
CA THR A 39 -21.39 4.60 1.15
C THR A 39 -20.67 4.00 -0.07
N ALA A 40 -20.46 4.82 -1.10
CA ALA A 40 -19.60 4.52 -2.23
C ALA A 40 -18.43 5.51 -2.30
N ALA A 41 -17.31 5.10 -2.87
CA ALA A 41 -16.15 5.96 -3.11
C ALA A 41 -15.89 6.10 -4.62
N ILE A 42 -15.57 7.30 -5.08
CA ILE A 42 -15.08 7.60 -6.43
C ILE A 42 -13.59 7.89 -6.30
N LEU A 43 -12.75 7.12 -7.00
CA LEU A 43 -11.32 7.39 -7.08
C LEU A 43 -10.96 7.99 -8.44
N VAL A 44 -10.54 9.27 -8.40
CA VAL A 44 -10.22 10.03 -9.61
C VAL A 44 -8.76 9.81 -9.98
N ALA A 45 -8.53 9.07 -11.06
CA ALA A 45 -7.22 8.67 -11.56
C ALA A 45 -6.97 9.02 -13.02
N SER A 46 -7.79 9.88 -13.63
CA SER A 46 -7.73 10.21 -15.07
C SER A 46 -6.67 11.27 -15.44
N GLY A 47 -6.04 11.93 -14.45
CA GLY A 47 -5.08 13.00 -14.70
C GLY A 47 -3.74 12.49 -15.25
N ARG A 48 -3.14 13.18 -16.22
CA ARG A 48 -1.84 12.86 -16.82
C ARG A 48 -0.64 13.11 -15.89
N GLY A 49 -0.79 13.90 -14.83
CA GLY A 49 0.25 14.12 -13.82
C GLY A 49 1.51 14.80 -14.32
N LEU A 50 1.44 15.69 -15.32
CA LEU A 50 2.58 16.33 -16.01
C LEU A 50 3.62 16.95 -15.07
N ARG A 51 3.21 17.45 -13.90
CA ARG A 51 4.10 18.04 -12.88
C ARG A 51 4.94 17.03 -12.11
N ALA A 52 4.67 15.74 -12.24
CA ALA A 52 5.43 14.69 -11.53
C ALA A 52 6.70 14.24 -12.27
N GLY A 53 7.02 14.86 -13.40
CA GLY A 53 8.21 14.53 -14.19
C GLY A 53 8.05 13.31 -15.08
N ALA A 54 9.16 12.83 -15.64
CA ALA A 54 9.20 11.65 -16.51
C ALA A 54 8.85 10.36 -15.75
N GLY A 55 8.32 9.35 -16.44
CA GLY A 55 8.02 8.04 -15.85
C GLY A 55 6.54 7.64 -15.93
N GLY A 56 5.76 8.27 -16.79
CA GLY A 56 4.33 7.95 -16.98
C GLY A 56 3.40 8.62 -15.96
N PRO A 57 2.09 8.31 -15.99
CA PRO A 57 1.13 8.94 -15.10
C PRO A 57 1.42 8.60 -13.64
N LYS A 58 1.49 9.62 -12.80
CA LYS A 58 1.98 9.55 -11.41
C LYS A 58 1.25 8.54 -10.53
N GLN A 59 -0.03 8.27 -10.81
CA GLN A 59 -0.85 7.33 -10.05
C GLN A 59 -0.41 5.88 -10.23
N TYR A 60 0.33 5.56 -11.28
CA TYR A 60 0.87 4.21 -11.53
C TYR A 60 2.35 4.08 -11.12
N ARG A 61 2.97 5.15 -10.65
CA ARG A 61 4.34 5.08 -10.11
C ARG A 61 4.33 4.36 -8.77
N THR A 62 5.39 3.60 -8.52
CA THR A 62 5.59 2.85 -7.28
C THR A 62 6.13 3.74 -6.17
N ILE A 63 5.57 3.57 -4.98
CA ILE A 63 6.07 4.14 -3.73
C ILE A 63 5.93 3.11 -2.62
N GLY A 64 7.01 2.86 -1.90
CA GLY A 64 7.01 1.85 -0.87
C GLY A 64 6.69 0.44 -1.40
N GLY A 65 7.10 0.10 -2.66
CA GLY A 65 6.86 -1.21 -3.26
C GLY A 65 5.47 -1.42 -3.87
N GLN A 66 4.57 -0.43 -3.79
CA GLN A 66 3.20 -0.51 -4.32
C GLN A 66 2.89 0.71 -5.18
N THR A 67 2.02 0.60 -6.19
CA THR A 67 1.61 1.77 -6.96
C THR A 67 0.79 2.74 -6.11
N VAL A 68 0.88 4.04 -6.43
CA VAL A 68 0.13 5.10 -5.74
C VAL A 68 -1.37 4.81 -5.76
N ILE A 69 -1.90 4.37 -6.92
CA ILE A 69 -3.33 4.05 -7.07
C ILE A 69 -3.73 2.81 -6.26
N TYR A 70 -2.87 1.78 -6.20
CA TYR A 70 -3.14 0.58 -5.40
C TYR A 70 -3.40 0.96 -3.94
N ARG A 71 -2.48 1.74 -3.34
CA ARG A 71 -2.60 2.18 -1.94
C ARG A 71 -3.90 2.96 -1.69
N ALA A 72 -4.23 3.89 -2.57
CA ALA A 72 -5.48 4.65 -2.46
C ALA A 72 -6.70 3.73 -2.58
N MET A 73 -6.72 2.84 -3.59
CA MET A 73 -7.82 1.89 -3.81
C MET A 73 -8.00 0.92 -2.63
N GLU A 74 -6.89 0.36 -2.11
CA GLU A 74 -6.87 -0.58 -0.99
C GLU A 74 -7.52 0.02 0.26
N ALA A 75 -7.22 1.28 0.58
CA ALA A 75 -7.78 1.96 1.75
C ALA A 75 -9.31 2.03 1.72
N PHE A 76 -9.91 2.26 0.54
CA PHE A 76 -11.36 2.30 0.38
C PHE A 76 -11.99 0.92 0.21
N SER A 77 -11.39 0.03 -0.58
CA SER A 77 -11.93 -1.32 -0.81
C SER A 77 -11.86 -2.22 0.44
N GLY A 78 -10.92 -1.94 1.35
CA GLY A 78 -10.79 -2.60 2.64
C GLY A 78 -11.63 -1.97 3.77
N HIS A 79 -12.22 -0.78 3.56
CA HIS A 79 -12.97 -0.12 4.62
C HIS A 79 -14.37 -0.74 4.80
N PRO A 80 -14.78 -1.13 6.04
CA PRO A 80 -16.03 -1.89 6.28
C PRO A 80 -17.32 -1.11 5.94
N ASP A 81 -17.27 0.22 5.90
CA ASP A 81 -18.43 1.07 5.61
C ASP A 81 -18.47 1.51 4.14
N VAL A 82 -17.48 1.16 3.30
CA VAL A 82 -17.45 1.45 1.87
C VAL A 82 -17.88 0.21 1.09
N LEU A 83 -19.09 0.27 0.51
CA LEU A 83 -19.71 -0.87 -0.18
C LEU A 83 -19.23 -1.01 -1.63
N ALA A 84 -18.87 0.09 -2.26
CA ALA A 84 -18.43 0.11 -3.66
C ALA A 84 -17.34 1.16 -3.88
N VAL A 85 -16.35 0.81 -4.69
CA VAL A 85 -15.32 1.73 -5.18
C VAL A 85 -15.47 1.86 -6.69
N GLN A 86 -15.71 3.08 -7.17
CA GLN A 86 -15.85 3.45 -8.58
C GLN A 86 -14.58 4.15 -9.06
N PRO A 87 -13.68 3.46 -9.78
CA PRO A 87 -12.53 4.10 -10.39
C PRO A 87 -12.94 4.93 -11.60
N VAL A 88 -12.29 6.09 -11.77
CA VAL A 88 -12.38 6.94 -12.96
C VAL A 88 -10.98 7.11 -13.53
N VAL A 89 -10.71 6.53 -14.69
CA VAL A 89 -9.37 6.42 -15.25
C VAL A 89 -9.28 7.05 -16.63
N ASN A 90 -8.07 7.39 -17.06
CA ASN A 90 -7.85 7.74 -18.45
C ASN A 90 -8.01 6.48 -19.33
N PRO A 91 -8.77 6.52 -20.44
CA PRO A 91 -8.93 5.35 -21.31
C PRO A 91 -7.60 4.75 -21.80
N ASP A 92 -6.61 5.60 -22.09
CA ASP A 92 -5.30 5.17 -22.57
C ASP A 92 -4.51 4.39 -21.49
N ASP A 93 -4.87 4.54 -20.23
CA ASP A 93 -4.18 3.91 -19.10
C ASP A 93 -4.92 2.63 -18.60
N ALA A 94 -5.91 2.13 -19.35
CA ALA A 94 -6.77 1.04 -18.89
C ALA A 94 -5.98 -0.25 -18.54
N ALA A 95 -4.98 -0.61 -19.35
CA ALA A 95 -4.12 -1.77 -19.09
C ALA A 95 -3.27 -1.58 -17.83
N LEU A 96 -2.63 -0.41 -17.67
CA LEU A 96 -1.84 -0.05 -16.47
C LEU A 96 -2.72 -0.07 -15.22
N PHE A 97 -3.96 0.39 -15.33
CA PHE A 97 -4.90 0.36 -14.21
C PHE A 97 -5.20 -1.08 -13.78
N GLN A 98 -5.55 -1.97 -14.71
CA GLN A 98 -5.89 -3.36 -14.38
C GLN A 98 -4.71 -4.09 -13.70
N GLU A 99 -3.51 -3.89 -14.21
CA GLU A 99 -2.30 -4.44 -13.60
C GLU A 99 -2.07 -3.87 -12.20
N ALA A 100 -2.16 -2.54 -12.07
CA ALA A 100 -1.85 -1.84 -10.82
C ALA A 100 -2.79 -2.17 -9.66
N VAL A 101 -4.05 -2.55 -9.93
CA VAL A 101 -5.07 -2.82 -8.89
C VAL A 101 -5.49 -4.29 -8.82
N ALA A 102 -4.69 -5.18 -9.40
CA ALA A 102 -4.98 -6.62 -9.41
C ALA A 102 -5.26 -7.15 -8.00
N GLY A 103 -6.34 -7.93 -7.85
CA GLY A 103 -6.77 -8.49 -6.57
C GLY A 103 -7.64 -7.58 -5.69
N LEU A 104 -7.78 -6.29 -6.00
CA LEU A 104 -8.66 -5.38 -5.26
C LEU A 104 -10.09 -5.43 -5.77
N ARG A 105 -11.07 -5.32 -4.86
CA ARG A 105 -12.49 -5.25 -5.21
C ARG A 105 -12.86 -3.83 -5.65
N HIS A 106 -13.37 -3.70 -6.85
CA HIS A 106 -13.86 -2.43 -7.39
C HIS A 106 -14.92 -2.64 -8.49
N ARG A 107 -15.65 -1.61 -8.84
CA ARG A 107 -16.54 -1.59 -10.01
C ARG A 107 -15.72 -1.47 -11.29
N THR A 108 -16.32 -1.81 -12.43
CA THR A 108 -15.70 -1.52 -13.73
C THR A 108 -15.33 -0.04 -13.80
N ALA A 109 -14.08 0.25 -14.14
CA ALA A 109 -13.60 1.61 -14.29
C ALA A 109 -14.35 2.34 -15.42
N VAL A 110 -14.62 3.63 -15.23
CA VAL A 110 -15.22 4.47 -16.26
C VAL A 110 -14.22 5.50 -16.79
N PRO A 111 -14.37 5.93 -18.05
CA PRO A 111 -13.53 6.98 -18.62
C PRO A 111 -13.66 8.29 -17.87
N GLY A 112 -12.54 8.94 -17.55
CA GLY A 112 -12.52 10.31 -17.08
C GLY A 112 -12.71 11.32 -18.19
N GLY A 113 -13.17 12.51 -17.83
CA GLY A 113 -13.32 13.63 -18.75
C GLY A 113 -12.07 14.51 -18.88
N ALA A 114 -12.19 15.60 -19.63
CA ALA A 114 -11.11 16.56 -19.89
C ALA A 114 -10.63 17.30 -18.62
N THR A 115 -11.49 17.43 -17.61
CA THR A 115 -11.19 18.08 -16.33
C THR A 115 -11.40 17.13 -15.16
N ARG A 116 -10.88 17.49 -13.96
CA ARG A 116 -11.16 16.74 -12.73
C ARG A 116 -12.67 16.72 -12.45
N GLN A 117 -13.34 17.86 -12.60
CA GLN A 117 -14.79 17.99 -12.41
C GLN A 117 -15.58 17.06 -13.35
N ALA A 118 -15.23 17.02 -14.65
CA ALA A 118 -15.87 16.12 -15.61
C ALA A 118 -15.63 14.64 -15.27
N SER A 119 -14.45 14.31 -14.76
CA SER A 119 -14.13 12.96 -14.31
C SER A 119 -14.96 12.56 -13.08
N VAL A 120 -15.11 13.45 -12.10
CA VAL A 120 -15.99 13.23 -10.95
C VAL A 120 -17.43 13.04 -11.39
N HIS A 121 -17.92 13.88 -12.29
CA HIS A 121 -19.28 13.76 -12.84
C HIS A 121 -19.51 12.39 -13.48
N ALA A 122 -18.57 11.90 -14.31
CA ALA A 122 -18.65 10.55 -14.89
C ALA A 122 -18.73 9.45 -13.82
N GLY A 123 -17.94 9.57 -12.74
CA GLY A 123 -17.99 8.65 -11.61
C GLY A 123 -19.33 8.69 -10.84
N LEU A 124 -19.92 9.88 -10.67
CA LEU A 124 -21.21 10.05 -10.03
C LEU A 124 -22.34 9.44 -10.88
N GLU A 125 -22.35 9.68 -12.20
CA GLU A 125 -23.32 9.07 -13.10
C GLU A 125 -23.21 7.54 -13.12
N ALA A 126 -22.00 6.98 -13.05
CA ALA A 126 -21.79 5.54 -12.98
C ALA A 126 -22.32 4.90 -11.68
N LEU A 127 -22.58 5.70 -10.64
CA LEU A 127 -23.17 5.26 -9.37
C LEU A 127 -24.68 5.53 -9.29
N ALA A 128 -25.28 6.19 -10.29
CA ALA A 128 -26.67 6.64 -10.25
C ALA A 128 -27.68 5.48 -10.15
N ASP A 129 -27.35 4.30 -10.66
CA ASP A 129 -28.13 3.07 -10.54
C ASP A 129 -28.17 2.53 -9.10
N GLN A 130 -27.08 2.68 -8.37
CA GLN A 130 -26.92 2.17 -7.00
C GLN A 130 -27.53 3.09 -5.94
N LYS A 131 -27.57 4.40 -6.23
CA LYS A 131 -28.08 5.44 -5.32
C LYS A 131 -27.54 5.26 -3.90
N PRO A 132 -26.20 5.34 -3.68
CA PRO A 132 -25.66 5.29 -2.32
C PRO A 132 -26.22 6.49 -1.52
N ASP A 133 -26.22 6.39 -0.19
CA ASP A 133 -26.64 7.53 0.66
C ASP A 133 -25.54 8.59 0.72
N ILE A 134 -24.28 8.13 0.75
CA ILE A 134 -23.07 9.00 0.82
C ILE A 134 -22.11 8.60 -0.30
N VAL A 135 -21.47 9.58 -0.91
CA VAL A 135 -20.34 9.39 -1.82
C VAL A 135 -19.10 10.10 -1.28
N LEU A 136 -17.98 9.40 -1.37
CA LEU A 136 -16.64 9.90 -1.05
C LEU A 136 -15.89 10.13 -2.36
N ILE A 137 -15.41 11.35 -2.60
CA ILE A 137 -14.66 11.70 -3.81
C ILE A 137 -13.20 11.86 -3.41
N HIS A 138 -12.31 11.01 -3.96
CA HIS A 138 -10.92 10.96 -3.56
C HIS A 138 -9.96 11.03 -4.75
N ASP A 139 -8.90 11.81 -4.59
CA ASP A 139 -7.81 11.88 -5.56
C ASP A 139 -6.91 10.66 -5.43
N ALA A 140 -6.79 9.83 -6.46
CA ALA A 140 -5.90 8.67 -6.47
C ALA A 140 -4.42 9.02 -6.21
N ALA A 141 -4.04 10.29 -6.32
CA ALA A 141 -2.71 10.79 -5.99
C ALA A 141 -2.46 11.02 -4.47
N ARG A 142 -3.40 10.63 -3.60
CA ARG A 142 -3.25 10.65 -2.12
C ARG A 142 -3.23 9.20 -1.58
N PRO A 143 -2.09 8.52 -1.63
CA PRO A 143 -1.99 7.09 -1.29
C PRO A 143 -2.05 6.80 0.20
N PHE A 144 -2.03 7.81 1.07
CA PHE A 144 -1.87 7.64 2.53
C PHE A 144 -3.12 8.02 3.32
N VAL A 145 -4.30 7.96 2.69
CA VAL A 145 -5.56 8.13 3.40
C VAL A 145 -5.76 6.97 4.40
N THR A 146 -6.04 7.32 5.65
CA THR A 146 -6.24 6.32 6.72
C THR A 146 -7.72 5.92 6.85
N PRO A 147 -8.03 4.71 7.35
CA PRO A 147 -9.41 4.30 7.67
C PRO A 147 -10.10 5.29 8.61
N ALA A 148 -9.37 5.91 9.53
CA ALA A 148 -9.91 6.91 10.45
C ALA A 148 -10.40 8.18 9.73
N VAL A 149 -9.68 8.65 8.70
CA VAL A 149 -10.12 9.78 7.85
C VAL A 149 -11.37 9.41 7.08
N ILE A 150 -11.43 8.20 6.50
CA ILE A 150 -12.60 7.70 5.76
C ILE A 150 -13.82 7.63 6.69
N SER A 151 -13.68 7.06 7.89
CA SER A 151 -14.77 6.99 8.88
C SER A 151 -15.27 8.38 9.29
N ARG A 152 -14.35 9.35 9.53
CA ARG A 152 -14.73 10.73 9.85
C ARG A 152 -15.49 11.40 8.70
N ALA A 153 -15.07 11.16 7.45
CA ALA A 153 -15.74 11.67 6.25
C ALA A 153 -17.20 11.18 6.16
N ILE A 154 -17.41 9.88 6.33
CA ILE A 154 -18.74 9.27 6.31
C ILE A 154 -19.61 9.87 7.43
N ALA A 155 -19.09 9.92 8.66
CA ALA A 155 -19.82 10.45 9.79
C ALA A 155 -20.15 11.95 9.64
N ALA A 156 -19.22 12.75 9.11
CA ALA A 156 -19.44 14.18 8.89
C ALA A 156 -20.50 14.41 7.81
N ALA A 157 -20.39 13.78 6.64
CA ALA A 157 -21.40 13.90 5.58
C ALA A 157 -22.79 13.39 6.00
N GLY A 158 -22.84 12.35 6.83
CA GLY A 158 -24.09 11.85 7.41
C GLY A 158 -24.81 12.89 8.29
N ARG A 159 -24.06 13.75 8.97
CA ARG A 159 -24.61 14.83 9.82
C ARG A 159 -24.93 16.10 9.07
N THR A 160 -24.05 16.52 8.14
CA THR A 160 -24.10 17.88 7.55
C THR A 160 -24.49 17.89 6.08
N GLY A 161 -24.50 16.73 5.42
CA GLY A 161 -24.80 16.60 4.00
C GLY A 161 -23.61 16.83 3.08
N ALA A 162 -22.63 17.67 3.48
CA ALA A 162 -21.39 17.93 2.74
C ALA A 162 -20.26 18.24 3.74
N ALA A 163 -19.11 17.60 3.59
CA ALA A 163 -17.98 17.80 4.47
C ALA A 163 -16.64 17.44 3.80
N ILE A 164 -15.58 18.16 4.18
CA ILE A 164 -14.22 17.95 3.67
C ILE A 164 -13.20 17.84 4.79
N PRO A 165 -12.15 16.99 4.62
CA PRO A 165 -11.03 16.95 5.55
C PRO A 165 -10.14 18.17 5.36
N VAL A 166 -9.70 18.74 6.47
CA VAL A 166 -8.82 19.89 6.46
C VAL A 166 -7.68 19.72 7.46
N VAL A 167 -6.52 20.31 7.14
CA VAL A 167 -5.40 20.43 8.08
C VAL A 167 -5.04 21.92 8.25
N PRO A 168 -4.48 22.33 9.41
CA PRO A 168 -4.03 23.70 9.62
C PRO A 168 -2.92 24.10 8.64
N VAL A 169 -2.88 25.36 8.26
CA VAL A 169 -1.72 25.97 7.57
C VAL A 169 -0.64 26.27 8.61
N THR A 170 0.58 25.75 8.40
CA THR A 170 1.72 25.96 9.31
C THR A 170 2.54 27.17 8.93
N ASP A 171 2.66 27.46 7.64
CA ASP A 171 3.47 28.57 7.12
C ASP A 171 2.67 29.88 7.04
N THR A 172 3.37 31.01 6.95
CA THR A 172 2.77 32.30 6.68
C THR A 172 2.41 32.40 5.20
N ILE A 173 1.13 32.58 4.90
CA ILE A 173 0.63 32.73 3.53
C ILE A 173 0.64 34.21 3.14
N LYS A 174 1.11 34.49 1.92
CA LYS A 174 1.06 35.80 1.29
C LYS A 174 0.13 35.73 0.07
N LEU A 175 -0.77 36.71 -0.04
CA LEU A 175 -1.43 37.00 -1.31
C LEU A 175 -0.50 37.93 -2.11
N THR A 176 -0.30 37.58 -3.38
CA THR A 176 0.53 38.39 -4.29
C THR A 176 -0.29 38.82 -5.48
N GLY A 177 -0.09 40.06 -5.92
CA GLY A 177 -0.65 40.56 -7.17
C GLY A 177 0.09 40.04 -8.39
N ASP A 178 -0.38 40.45 -9.58
CA ASP A 178 0.16 40.04 -10.88
C ASP A 178 1.64 40.42 -11.06
N THR A 179 2.12 41.46 -10.38
CA THR A 179 3.52 41.93 -10.36
C THR A 179 4.42 41.10 -9.43
N GLY A 180 3.85 40.23 -8.61
CA GLY A 180 4.56 39.44 -7.61
C GLY A 180 4.74 40.16 -6.26
N ASP A 181 4.28 41.36 -6.12
CA ASP A 181 4.30 42.12 -4.87
C ASP A 181 3.29 41.55 -3.87
N VAL A 182 3.61 41.63 -2.58
CA VAL A 182 2.73 41.16 -1.50
C VAL A 182 1.59 42.16 -1.31
N GLU A 183 0.36 41.72 -1.57
CA GLU A 183 -0.86 42.53 -1.36
C GLU A 183 -1.43 42.35 0.04
N ALA A 184 -1.40 41.13 0.58
CA ALA A 184 -1.94 40.86 1.90
C ALA A 184 -1.27 39.64 2.58
N THR A 185 -1.42 39.62 3.91
CA THR A 185 -1.08 38.44 4.72
C THR A 185 -2.34 38.00 5.45
N PRO A 186 -3.02 36.96 4.94
CA PRO A 186 -4.24 36.46 5.56
C PRO A 186 -4.02 35.92 6.98
N GLU A 187 -5.01 36.04 7.83
CA GLU A 187 -4.98 35.48 9.18
C GLU A 187 -4.89 33.95 9.14
N ARG A 188 -3.71 33.40 9.45
CA ARG A 188 -3.41 31.97 9.36
C ARG A 188 -4.37 31.09 10.18
N ALA A 189 -4.85 31.58 11.33
CA ALA A 189 -5.78 30.84 12.18
C ALA A 189 -7.08 30.44 11.46
N ARG A 190 -7.48 31.18 10.43
CA ARG A 190 -8.66 30.94 9.61
C ARG A 190 -8.41 30.12 8.35
N LEU A 191 -7.15 29.90 7.99
CA LEU A 191 -6.78 29.15 6.79
C LEU A 191 -6.67 27.65 7.08
N ARG A 192 -7.11 26.88 6.13
CA ARG A 192 -7.04 25.41 6.14
C ARG A 192 -6.61 24.89 4.78
N ILE A 193 -5.85 23.81 4.77
CA ILE A 193 -5.53 23.06 3.54
C ILE A 193 -6.61 21.99 3.38
N ALA A 194 -7.37 22.07 2.30
CA ALA A 194 -8.37 21.07 1.96
C ALA A 194 -7.73 19.78 1.44
N GLN A 195 -8.25 18.66 1.88
CA GLN A 195 -7.81 17.34 1.42
C GLN A 195 -9.00 16.57 0.83
N THR A 196 -8.76 15.31 0.45
CA THR A 196 -9.79 14.33 0.10
C THR A 196 -9.62 13.07 0.97
N PRO A 197 -10.69 12.27 1.21
CA PRO A 197 -11.97 12.25 0.49
C PRO A 197 -12.90 13.41 0.88
N GLN A 198 -13.46 14.09 -0.12
CA GLN A 198 -14.57 15.01 0.07
C GLN A 198 -15.86 14.21 0.09
N ALA A 199 -16.70 14.39 1.08
CA ALA A 199 -17.84 13.54 1.37
C ALA A 199 -19.15 14.30 1.25
N PHE A 200 -20.10 13.71 0.53
CA PHE A 200 -21.37 14.36 0.23
C PHE A 200 -22.53 13.36 0.30
N ARG A 201 -23.75 13.87 0.57
CA ARG A 201 -24.95 13.14 0.18
C ARG A 201 -24.96 12.97 -1.34
N PHE A 202 -25.20 11.76 -1.78
CA PHE A 202 -25.04 11.40 -3.19
C PHE A 202 -26.00 12.18 -4.11
N ASP A 203 -27.27 12.21 -3.74
CA ASP A 203 -28.32 12.89 -4.49
C ASP A 203 -28.01 14.36 -4.72
N VAL A 204 -27.49 15.03 -3.69
CA VAL A 204 -27.25 16.48 -3.68
C VAL A 204 -26.04 16.84 -4.54
N ILE A 205 -24.91 16.12 -4.39
CA ILE A 205 -23.71 16.43 -5.17
C ILE A 205 -23.87 16.02 -6.66
N LEU A 206 -24.59 14.93 -6.95
CA LEU A 206 -24.90 14.54 -8.33
C LEU A 206 -25.71 15.63 -9.03
N GLU A 207 -26.75 16.16 -8.38
CA GLU A 207 -27.54 17.23 -8.98
C GLU A 207 -26.73 18.53 -9.14
N ALA A 208 -25.83 18.83 -8.20
CA ALA A 208 -24.94 19.99 -8.32
C ALA A 208 -24.03 19.86 -9.55
N HIS A 209 -23.44 18.68 -9.79
CA HIS A 209 -22.64 18.40 -11.00
C HIS A 209 -23.47 18.47 -12.28
N ARG A 210 -24.67 17.92 -12.29
CA ARG A 210 -25.58 18.01 -13.44
C ARG A 210 -25.99 19.47 -13.75
N ARG A 211 -26.24 20.25 -12.72
CA ARG A 211 -26.55 21.69 -12.88
C ARG A 211 -25.31 22.42 -13.44
N ALA A 212 -24.14 22.20 -12.92
CA ALA A 212 -22.90 22.79 -13.45
C ALA A 212 -22.66 22.43 -14.92
N ALA A 213 -22.94 21.18 -15.32
CA ALA A 213 -22.86 20.74 -16.71
C ALA A 213 -23.86 21.46 -17.62
N ARG A 214 -25.14 21.61 -17.18
CA ARG A 214 -26.17 22.35 -17.93
C ARG A 214 -25.81 23.82 -18.10
N GLU A 215 -25.17 24.44 -17.11
CA GLU A 215 -24.72 25.82 -17.13
C GLU A 215 -23.31 26.00 -17.73
N SER A 216 -22.73 24.93 -18.29
CA SER A 216 -21.37 24.92 -18.88
C SER A 216 -20.28 25.44 -17.93
N ARG A 217 -20.47 25.26 -16.62
CA ARG A 217 -19.50 25.64 -15.59
C ARG A 217 -18.50 24.50 -15.37
N SER A 218 -17.21 24.78 -15.58
CA SER A 218 -16.11 23.79 -15.44
C SER A 218 -14.88 24.32 -14.70
N ASP A 219 -15.02 25.43 -14.01
CA ASP A 219 -13.96 26.23 -13.38
C ASP A 219 -13.77 25.96 -11.88
N PHE A 220 -14.45 24.97 -11.32
CA PHE A 220 -14.33 24.63 -9.91
C PHE A 220 -13.03 23.85 -9.61
N THR A 221 -12.31 24.31 -8.58
CA THR A 221 -11.04 23.73 -8.17
C THR A 221 -11.18 22.35 -7.50
N ASP A 222 -12.32 22.15 -6.79
CA ASP A 222 -12.68 20.91 -6.11
C ASP A 222 -14.22 20.76 -6.01
N ASP A 223 -14.68 19.65 -5.42
CA ASP A 223 -16.12 19.36 -5.30
C ASP A 223 -16.76 20.19 -4.19
N ALA A 224 -15.98 20.66 -3.22
CA ALA A 224 -16.46 21.58 -2.19
C ALA A 224 -16.85 22.94 -2.80
N ALA A 225 -16.00 23.52 -3.65
CA ALA A 225 -16.29 24.77 -4.34
C ALA A 225 -17.52 24.66 -5.25
N LEU A 226 -17.71 23.51 -5.91
CA LEU A 226 -18.91 23.24 -6.70
C LEU A 226 -20.15 23.11 -5.80
N ALA A 227 -20.05 22.45 -4.66
CA ALA A 227 -21.13 22.33 -3.69
C ALA A 227 -21.53 23.69 -3.09
N GLU A 228 -20.55 24.54 -2.74
CA GLU A 228 -20.78 25.91 -2.27
C GLU A 228 -21.50 26.77 -3.32
N TRP A 229 -21.06 26.70 -4.59
CA TRP A 229 -21.73 27.37 -5.70
C TRP A 229 -23.16 26.88 -5.86
N ALA A 230 -23.42 25.60 -5.63
CA ALA A 230 -24.79 25.06 -5.68
C ALA A 230 -25.66 25.45 -4.47
N GLY A 231 -25.10 26.20 -3.51
CA GLY A 231 -25.82 26.70 -2.32
C GLY A 231 -25.73 25.76 -1.11
N LEU A 232 -24.82 24.77 -1.13
CA LEU A 232 -24.64 23.86 -0.01
C LEU A 232 -23.68 24.46 1.01
N THR A 233 -23.95 24.24 2.29
CA THR A 233 -23.00 24.51 3.36
C THR A 233 -22.05 23.32 3.48
N VAL A 234 -20.75 23.54 3.27
CA VAL A 234 -19.71 22.51 3.39
C VAL A 234 -19.07 22.60 4.78
N ALA A 235 -19.22 21.56 5.57
CA ALA A 235 -18.57 21.44 6.87
C ALA A 235 -17.12 20.97 6.72
N THR A 236 -16.30 21.25 7.74
CA THR A 236 -14.93 20.71 7.81
C THR A 236 -14.80 19.67 8.92
N PHE A 237 -13.92 18.72 8.73
CA PHE A 237 -13.50 17.77 9.76
C PHE A 237 -11.98 17.61 9.74
N GLU A 238 -11.43 17.03 10.81
CA GLU A 238 -9.99 16.82 10.95
C GLU A 238 -9.46 15.85 9.91
N GLY A 239 -8.55 16.34 9.06
CA GLY A 239 -7.80 15.55 8.08
C GLY A 239 -6.62 14.82 8.71
N ASP A 240 -5.60 14.55 7.91
CA ASP A 240 -4.37 13.91 8.34
C ASP A 240 -3.19 14.52 7.56
N ALA A 241 -2.18 15.02 8.25
CA ALA A 241 -1.00 15.62 7.60
C ALA A 241 -0.28 14.63 6.67
N ALA A 242 -0.33 13.32 6.99
CA ALA A 242 0.23 12.28 6.14
C ALA A 242 -0.59 12.03 4.85
N ASN A 243 -1.86 12.46 4.79
CA ASN A 243 -2.71 12.32 3.61
C ASN A 243 -2.43 13.40 2.56
N MET A 244 -1.17 13.55 2.23
CA MET A 244 -0.71 14.52 1.26
C MET A 244 -0.95 14.06 -0.19
N LYS A 245 -1.04 15.02 -1.11
CA LYS A 245 -1.16 14.76 -2.55
C LYS A 245 0.23 14.70 -3.19
N LEU A 246 0.60 13.58 -3.75
CA LEU A 246 1.83 13.45 -4.52
C LEU A 246 1.69 14.23 -5.84
N THR A 247 2.49 15.27 -6.00
CA THR A 247 2.36 16.21 -7.12
C THR A 247 3.66 16.39 -7.88
N THR A 248 4.79 16.46 -7.19
CA THR A 248 6.12 16.70 -7.75
C THR A 248 7.04 15.50 -7.55
N PRO A 249 8.17 15.39 -8.28
CA PRO A 249 9.17 14.34 -8.03
C PRO A 249 9.69 14.34 -6.58
N GLU A 250 9.85 15.50 -6.00
CA GLU A 250 10.36 15.69 -4.62
C GLU A 250 9.38 15.07 -3.58
N ASP A 251 8.06 15.13 -3.86
CA ASP A 251 7.07 14.48 -3.01
C ASP A 251 7.30 12.97 -2.95
N PHE A 252 7.61 12.35 -4.09
CA PHE A 252 7.92 10.92 -4.15
C PHE A 252 9.19 10.56 -3.38
N VAL A 253 10.26 11.35 -3.55
CA VAL A 253 11.53 11.15 -2.82
C VAL A 253 11.31 11.27 -1.32
N ARG A 254 10.61 12.31 -0.87
CA ARG A 254 10.33 12.55 0.55
C ARG A 254 9.51 11.41 1.17
N GLU A 255 8.44 11.00 0.49
CA GLU A 255 7.57 9.95 1.03
C GLU A 255 8.19 8.55 0.95
N GLU A 256 9.00 8.26 -0.07
CA GLU A 256 9.80 7.04 -0.11
C GLU A 256 10.79 6.99 1.06
N ALA A 257 11.46 8.10 1.37
CA ALA A 257 12.35 8.19 2.53
C ALA A 257 11.59 8.00 3.84
N ARG A 258 10.39 8.61 3.98
CA ARG A 258 9.51 8.43 5.16
C ARG A 258 9.09 6.98 5.33
N LEU A 259 8.62 6.32 4.28
CA LEU A 259 8.24 4.91 4.33
C LEU A 259 9.45 4.02 4.67
N THR A 260 10.61 4.34 4.10
CA THR A 260 11.85 3.59 4.38
C THR A 260 12.31 3.77 5.82
N SER A 261 12.15 4.97 6.40
CA SER A 261 12.50 5.22 7.80
C SER A 261 11.63 4.43 8.80
N GLN A 262 10.42 4.06 8.41
CA GLN A 262 9.53 3.21 9.20
C GLN A 262 9.98 1.73 9.24
N LEU A 263 10.88 1.32 8.33
CA LEU A 263 11.46 -0.03 8.27
C LEU A 263 12.78 -0.07 9.07
N GLY A 264 12.71 0.19 10.38
CA GLY A 264 13.85 0.30 11.28
C GLY A 264 14.38 -1.02 11.80
N ASP A 265 13.57 -2.07 11.82
CA ASP A 265 13.96 -3.41 12.25
C ASP A 265 14.75 -4.11 11.13
N ILE A 266 16.08 -4.08 11.27
CA ILE A 266 16.99 -4.67 10.28
C ILE A 266 17.41 -6.04 10.79
N ARG A 267 17.08 -7.10 10.05
CA ARG A 267 17.43 -8.47 10.37
C ARG A 267 18.29 -9.11 9.28
N THR A 268 19.25 -9.92 9.66
CA THR A 268 20.05 -10.71 8.75
C THR A 268 19.91 -12.17 9.09
N GLY A 269 19.67 -12.99 8.07
CA GLY A 269 19.68 -14.44 8.15
C GLY A 269 20.72 -15.04 7.24
N THR A 270 21.10 -16.28 7.56
CA THR A 270 22.02 -17.09 6.78
C THR A 270 21.38 -18.44 6.50
N GLY A 271 21.67 -19.01 5.34
CA GLY A 271 21.28 -20.36 4.96
C GLY A 271 22.47 -21.13 4.42
N TYR A 272 22.39 -22.44 4.53
CA TYR A 272 23.39 -23.38 4.01
C TYR A 272 22.66 -24.59 3.43
N ASP A 273 23.00 -24.94 2.20
CA ASP A 273 22.43 -26.13 1.55
C ASP A 273 23.51 -26.91 0.80
N VAL A 274 23.29 -28.22 0.66
CA VAL A 274 24.21 -29.17 0.02
C VAL A 274 23.44 -30.17 -0.80
N HIS A 275 23.87 -30.38 -2.04
CA HIS A 275 23.38 -31.48 -2.86
C HIS A 275 24.52 -32.34 -3.38
N ALA A 276 24.34 -33.66 -3.27
CA ALA A 276 25.23 -34.64 -3.87
C ALA A 276 25.01 -34.73 -5.38
N PHE A 277 26.07 -35.02 -6.13
CA PHE A 277 25.94 -35.31 -7.54
C PHE A 277 25.35 -36.71 -7.78
N GLY A 278 24.49 -36.81 -8.79
CA GLY A 278 23.93 -38.03 -9.31
C GLY A 278 23.99 -38.09 -10.84
N ASP A 279 23.22 -38.96 -11.43
CA ASP A 279 23.14 -39.09 -12.89
C ASP A 279 22.48 -37.82 -13.48
N GLY A 280 22.94 -37.39 -14.64
CA GLY A 280 22.43 -36.24 -15.33
C GLY A 280 23.42 -35.55 -16.25
N ASP A 281 22.99 -34.51 -16.93
CA ASP A 281 23.78 -33.76 -17.90
C ASP A 281 23.91 -32.27 -17.54
N HIS A 282 23.30 -31.86 -16.41
CA HIS A 282 23.29 -30.47 -15.93
C HIS A 282 22.96 -30.39 -14.44
N VAL A 283 23.20 -29.23 -13.86
CA VAL A 283 22.77 -28.83 -12.52
C VAL A 283 22.06 -27.50 -12.56
N MET A 284 21.06 -27.31 -11.69
CA MET A 284 20.42 -26.02 -11.49
C MET A 284 21.16 -25.23 -10.40
N ILE A 285 21.55 -23.99 -10.70
CA ILE A 285 22.23 -23.11 -9.74
C ILE A 285 21.69 -21.69 -9.90
N CYS A 286 21.09 -21.15 -8.85
CA CYS A 286 20.52 -19.79 -8.82
C CYS A 286 19.52 -19.54 -9.96
N GLY A 287 18.66 -20.52 -10.27
CA GLY A 287 17.66 -20.47 -11.33
C GLY A 287 18.20 -20.62 -12.75
N VAL A 288 19.48 -20.99 -12.91
CA VAL A 288 20.13 -21.14 -14.20
C VAL A 288 20.58 -22.59 -14.42
N ARG A 289 20.24 -23.13 -15.59
CA ARG A 289 20.70 -24.45 -16.02
C ARG A 289 22.18 -24.37 -16.43
N VAL A 290 23.02 -25.08 -15.70
CA VAL A 290 24.48 -25.12 -15.92
C VAL A 290 24.87 -26.49 -16.45
N PRO A 291 25.44 -26.60 -17.67
CA PRO A 291 25.93 -27.87 -18.20
C PRO A 291 26.95 -28.52 -17.27
N HIS A 292 26.79 -29.79 -16.96
CA HIS A 292 27.70 -30.57 -16.14
C HIS A 292 27.57 -32.06 -16.49
N SER A 293 28.61 -32.85 -16.28
CA SER A 293 28.59 -34.29 -16.55
C SER A 293 27.76 -35.14 -15.57
N ARG A 294 27.16 -34.50 -14.56
CA ARG A 294 26.29 -35.10 -13.55
C ARG A 294 25.13 -34.17 -13.23
N GLY A 295 24.02 -34.72 -12.72
CA GLY A 295 22.91 -33.98 -12.13
C GLY A 295 23.01 -33.93 -10.61
N PHE A 296 21.89 -33.53 -9.94
CA PHE A 296 21.76 -33.60 -8.49
C PHE A 296 20.89 -34.76 -8.03
N LEU A 297 21.23 -35.34 -6.89
CA LEU A 297 20.33 -36.18 -6.10
C LEU A 297 19.48 -35.27 -5.22
N ALA A 298 18.27 -34.95 -5.64
CA ALA A 298 17.37 -34.02 -4.94
C ALA A 298 15.90 -34.41 -5.10
N HIS A 299 15.04 -33.92 -4.18
CA HIS A 299 13.58 -34.05 -4.27
C HIS A 299 12.94 -33.02 -5.18
N SER A 300 13.56 -31.82 -5.32
CA SER A 300 13.18 -30.74 -6.23
C SER A 300 14.12 -30.72 -7.45
N ASP A 301 14.23 -29.57 -8.14
CA ASP A 301 15.29 -29.33 -9.14
C ASP A 301 16.71 -29.23 -8.55
N GLY A 302 16.82 -29.23 -7.21
CA GLY A 302 18.08 -29.25 -6.47
C GLY A 302 18.87 -27.97 -6.53
N ASP A 303 18.24 -26.82 -6.75
CA ASP A 303 18.94 -25.54 -6.81
C ASP A 303 19.47 -25.11 -5.43
N VAL A 304 20.67 -25.57 -5.13
CA VAL A 304 21.36 -25.34 -3.86
C VAL A 304 21.50 -23.85 -3.51
N GLY A 305 21.63 -22.97 -4.53
CA GLY A 305 21.76 -21.54 -4.33
C GLY A 305 20.45 -20.88 -3.92
N LEU A 306 19.35 -21.25 -4.56
CA LEU A 306 18.02 -20.74 -4.21
C LEU A 306 17.55 -21.28 -2.86
N HIS A 307 17.84 -22.57 -2.54
CA HIS A 307 17.50 -23.14 -1.22
C HIS A 307 18.21 -22.41 -0.08
N ALA A 308 19.52 -22.15 -0.22
CA ALA A 308 20.27 -21.39 0.77
C ALA A 308 19.73 -19.95 0.94
N LEU A 309 19.23 -19.30 -0.13
CA LEU A 309 18.58 -18.00 -0.02
C LEU A 309 17.22 -18.06 0.67
N VAL A 310 16.42 -19.10 0.41
CA VAL A 310 15.14 -19.31 1.10
C VAL A 310 15.36 -19.43 2.60
N ASP A 311 16.28 -20.26 3.04
CA ASP A 311 16.64 -20.42 4.45
C ASP A 311 17.16 -19.11 5.06
N ALA A 312 17.97 -18.35 4.33
CA ALA A 312 18.47 -17.06 4.78
C ALA A 312 17.32 -16.07 5.02
N ILE A 313 16.31 -16.02 4.11
CA ILE A 313 15.16 -15.13 4.24
C ILE A 313 14.26 -15.58 5.39
N LEU A 314 13.92 -16.87 5.46
CA LEU A 314 13.07 -17.43 6.52
C LEU A 314 13.75 -17.28 7.89
N GLY A 315 15.06 -17.51 7.98
CA GLY A 315 15.84 -17.28 9.19
C GLY A 315 15.84 -15.83 9.65
N ALA A 316 15.97 -14.86 8.71
CA ALA A 316 15.85 -13.44 9.03
C ALA A 316 14.44 -13.05 9.54
N LEU A 317 13.40 -13.74 9.08
CA LEU A 317 12.02 -13.59 9.56
C LEU A 317 11.78 -14.29 10.89
N ALA A 318 12.69 -15.13 11.39
CA ALA A 318 12.46 -16.09 12.48
C ALA A 318 11.24 -17.00 12.18
N ASP A 319 11.14 -17.49 10.95
CA ASP A 319 9.97 -18.20 10.40
C ASP A 319 10.33 -19.66 10.01
N GLY A 320 11.34 -20.25 10.68
CA GLY A 320 11.80 -21.61 10.43
C GLY A 320 12.73 -21.70 9.22
N ASP A 321 12.62 -22.80 8.48
CA ASP A 321 13.46 -23.17 7.34
C ASP A 321 12.63 -23.67 6.14
N ILE A 322 13.29 -23.95 5.02
CA ILE A 322 12.63 -24.46 3.82
C ILE A 322 11.88 -25.79 4.09
N GLY A 323 12.44 -26.67 4.93
CA GLY A 323 11.84 -27.96 5.25
C GLY A 323 10.55 -27.84 6.05
N SER A 324 10.43 -26.82 6.90
CA SER A 324 9.21 -26.50 7.66
C SER A 324 8.05 -26.07 6.78
N HIS A 325 8.33 -25.35 5.69
CA HIS A 325 7.32 -24.85 4.75
C HIS A 325 7.06 -25.80 3.57
N PHE A 326 8.07 -26.54 3.15
CA PHE A 326 8.06 -27.43 1.99
C PHE A 326 8.61 -28.81 2.37
N PRO A 327 7.89 -29.57 3.21
CA PRO A 327 8.40 -30.85 3.70
C PRO A 327 8.66 -31.82 2.55
N PRO A 328 9.83 -32.46 2.50
CA PRO A 328 10.18 -33.45 1.44
C PRO A 328 9.23 -34.65 1.37
N SER A 329 8.49 -34.92 2.44
CA SER A 329 7.47 -35.96 2.49
C SER A 329 6.20 -35.65 1.67
N ASP A 330 5.98 -34.39 1.30
CA ASP A 330 4.81 -33.99 0.47
C ASP A 330 5.14 -34.18 -1.01
N ALA A 331 4.50 -35.14 -1.63
CA ALA A 331 4.72 -35.53 -3.03
C ALA A 331 4.53 -34.39 -4.04
N LYS A 332 3.79 -33.33 -3.68
CA LYS A 332 3.57 -32.17 -4.58
C LYS A 332 4.86 -31.37 -4.87
N TRP A 333 5.88 -31.49 -4.01
CA TRP A 333 7.16 -30.81 -4.18
C TRP A 333 8.18 -31.60 -4.98
N LYS A 334 7.85 -32.87 -5.34
CA LYS A 334 8.74 -33.71 -6.12
C LYS A 334 8.96 -33.13 -7.52
N GLY A 335 10.21 -32.77 -7.84
CA GLY A 335 10.59 -32.13 -9.10
C GLY A 335 10.13 -30.67 -9.22
N ALA A 336 9.69 -30.03 -8.14
CA ALA A 336 9.30 -28.63 -8.14
C ALA A 336 10.50 -27.72 -8.46
N SER A 337 10.26 -26.65 -9.21
CA SER A 337 11.25 -25.61 -9.48
C SER A 337 11.46 -24.75 -8.25
N SER A 338 12.72 -24.51 -7.86
CA SER A 338 13.08 -23.78 -6.63
C SER A 338 12.77 -22.28 -6.67
N ASP A 339 12.43 -21.73 -7.84
CA ASP A 339 11.95 -20.34 -7.95
C ASP A 339 10.65 -20.10 -7.15
N GLN A 340 9.78 -21.13 -7.04
CA GLN A 340 8.56 -21.05 -6.24
C GLN A 340 8.86 -20.87 -4.75
N PHE A 341 9.91 -21.52 -4.24
CA PHE A 341 10.30 -21.43 -2.84
C PHE A 341 10.86 -20.05 -2.53
N LEU A 342 11.68 -19.48 -3.43
CA LEU A 342 12.22 -18.13 -3.25
C LEU A 342 11.08 -17.08 -3.35
N LYS A 343 10.15 -17.20 -4.29
CA LYS A 343 8.97 -16.32 -4.36
C LYS A 343 8.18 -16.34 -3.06
N TYR A 344 7.89 -17.52 -2.55
CA TYR A 344 7.19 -17.67 -1.27
C TYR A 344 7.92 -16.96 -0.12
N ALA A 345 9.23 -17.15 0.02
CA ALA A 345 10.00 -16.49 1.06
C ALA A 345 9.96 -14.95 0.94
N VAL A 346 10.00 -14.43 -0.29
CA VAL A 346 9.85 -12.98 -0.58
C VAL A 346 8.43 -12.48 -0.20
N GLU A 347 7.40 -13.23 -0.53
CA GLU A 347 6.02 -12.91 -0.17
C GLU A 347 5.83 -12.86 1.36
N ARG A 348 6.50 -13.72 2.12
CA ARG A 348 6.50 -13.67 3.59
C ARG A 348 7.08 -12.38 4.15
N VAL A 349 8.17 -11.86 3.53
CA VAL A 349 8.72 -10.54 3.88
C VAL A 349 7.71 -9.43 3.58
N THR A 350 7.12 -9.45 2.40
CA THR A 350 6.14 -8.46 1.95
C THR A 350 4.87 -8.46 2.81
N ALA A 351 4.37 -9.65 3.18
CA ALA A 351 3.20 -9.82 4.06
C ALA A 351 3.40 -9.22 5.46
N ARG A 352 4.67 -9.11 5.93
CA ARG A 352 5.03 -8.42 7.17
C ARG A 352 5.33 -6.91 6.95
N GLY A 353 4.99 -6.37 5.79
CA GLY A 353 5.26 -4.97 5.42
C GLY A 353 6.75 -4.66 5.21
N GLY A 354 7.58 -5.68 5.09
CA GLY A 354 9.02 -5.56 4.97
C GLY A 354 9.54 -5.48 3.54
N ARG A 355 10.86 -5.34 3.43
CA ARG A 355 11.61 -5.34 2.16
C ARG A 355 12.93 -6.07 2.31
N ILE A 356 13.36 -6.73 1.24
CA ILE A 356 14.72 -7.29 1.14
C ILE A 356 15.68 -6.15 0.80
N ALA A 357 16.72 -6.00 1.62
CA ALA A 357 17.77 -5.01 1.42
C ALA A 357 18.92 -5.55 0.59
N ASN A 358 19.29 -6.83 0.78
CA ASN A 358 20.38 -7.49 0.07
C ASN A 358 20.17 -9.00 0.06
N LEU A 359 20.59 -9.65 -1.04
CA LEU A 359 20.71 -11.11 -1.18
C LEU A 359 22.11 -11.45 -1.66
N GLU A 360 22.72 -12.43 -1.03
CA GLU A 360 24.02 -12.92 -1.41
C GLU A 360 24.07 -14.46 -1.39
N VAL A 361 24.65 -15.05 -2.43
CA VAL A 361 24.92 -16.49 -2.53
C VAL A 361 26.40 -16.72 -2.78
N THR A 362 27.00 -17.61 -2.03
CA THR A 362 28.34 -18.12 -2.31
C THR A 362 28.27 -19.62 -2.58
N ARG A 363 28.55 -20.03 -3.80
CA ARG A 363 28.64 -21.41 -4.18
C ARG A 363 30.04 -21.96 -3.88
N ILE A 364 30.15 -23.18 -3.35
CA ILE A 364 31.37 -23.84 -2.94
C ILE A 364 31.49 -25.19 -3.69
N CYS A 365 32.29 -25.27 -4.73
CA CYS A 365 32.67 -26.52 -5.42
C CYS A 365 33.81 -26.30 -6.40
N GLU A 366 34.43 -27.39 -6.84
CA GLU A 366 35.47 -27.35 -7.86
C GLU A 366 34.89 -27.11 -9.26
N ARG A 367 33.83 -27.82 -9.60
CA ARG A 367 33.06 -27.72 -10.86
C ARG A 367 31.56 -27.76 -10.62
N PRO A 368 30.76 -27.16 -11.54
CA PRO A 368 31.12 -26.35 -12.72
C PRO A 368 31.65 -24.96 -12.33
N LYS A 369 32.42 -24.31 -13.22
CA LYS A 369 32.84 -22.91 -13.02
C LYS A 369 31.70 -21.97 -13.41
N ILE A 370 31.19 -21.16 -12.47
CA ILE A 370 30.03 -20.26 -12.71
C ILE A 370 30.42 -18.83 -13.10
N GLY A 371 31.71 -18.52 -13.15
CA GLY A 371 32.19 -17.17 -13.48
C GLY A 371 31.48 -16.54 -14.72
N PRO A 372 31.40 -17.26 -15.86
CA PRO A 372 30.74 -16.76 -17.07
C PRO A 372 29.21 -16.56 -16.92
N LEU A 373 28.57 -17.26 -15.98
CA LEU A 373 27.12 -17.26 -15.76
C LEU A 373 26.69 -16.38 -14.57
N ARG A 374 27.65 -15.74 -13.89
CA ARG A 374 27.38 -14.95 -12.67
C ARG A 374 26.31 -13.90 -12.85
N ASP A 375 26.41 -13.11 -13.90
CA ASP A 375 25.46 -12.02 -14.14
C ASP A 375 24.09 -12.55 -14.55
N THR A 376 24.02 -13.66 -15.28
CA THR A 376 22.76 -14.35 -15.57
C THR A 376 22.08 -14.86 -14.29
N MET A 377 22.85 -15.45 -13.37
CA MET A 377 22.35 -15.90 -12.07
C MET A 377 21.85 -14.73 -11.21
N ARG A 378 22.62 -13.63 -11.16
CA ARG A 378 22.20 -12.40 -10.48
C ARG A 378 20.88 -11.84 -11.05
N ALA A 379 20.78 -11.79 -12.37
CA ALA A 379 19.56 -11.32 -13.04
C ALA A 379 18.38 -12.24 -12.73
N LYS A 380 18.60 -13.57 -12.70
CA LYS A 380 17.54 -14.52 -12.38
C LYS A 380 17.05 -14.42 -10.93
N ILE A 381 17.96 -14.30 -9.96
CA ILE A 381 17.58 -14.05 -8.57
C ILE A 381 16.81 -12.71 -8.45
N ALA A 382 17.28 -11.66 -9.13
CA ALA A 382 16.60 -10.36 -9.13
C ALA A 382 15.18 -10.44 -9.71
N GLU A 383 15.00 -11.15 -10.82
CA GLU A 383 13.71 -11.42 -11.46
C GLU A 383 12.75 -12.14 -10.50
N ILE A 384 13.20 -13.25 -9.91
CA ILE A 384 12.38 -14.09 -9.00
C ILE A 384 11.98 -13.31 -7.74
N SER A 385 12.92 -12.57 -7.16
CA SER A 385 12.74 -11.88 -5.88
C SER A 385 12.14 -10.47 -5.99
N GLY A 386 12.07 -9.90 -7.20
CA GLY A 386 11.66 -8.49 -7.39
C GLY A 386 12.66 -7.48 -6.83
N VAL A 387 13.88 -7.90 -6.46
CA VAL A 387 14.93 -7.04 -5.90
C VAL A 387 15.80 -6.49 -7.03
N HIS A 388 16.14 -5.21 -6.98
CA HIS A 388 17.03 -4.62 -8.00
C HIS A 388 18.39 -5.35 -8.04
N ILE A 389 18.91 -5.62 -9.24
CA ILE A 389 20.12 -6.43 -9.45
C ILE A 389 21.36 -5.91 -8.70
N SER A 390 21.45 -4.61 -8.42
CA SER A 390 22.52 -4.02 -7.60
C SER A 390 22.55 -4.50 -6.14
N ARG A 391 21.49 -5.17 -5.68
CA ARG A 391 21.32 -5.73 -4.35
C ARG A 391 21.51 -7.25 -4.29
N VAL A 392 21.88 -7.85 -5.43
CA VAL A 392 22.09 -9.30 -5.57
C VAL A 392 23.56 -9.59 -5.86
N ALA A 393 24.19 -10.39 -5.02
CA ALA A 393 25.55 -10.86 -5.22
C ALA A 393 25.57 -12.39 -5.40
N VAL A 394 26.34 -12.85 -6.39
CA VAL A 394 26.66 -14.27 -6.59
C VAL A 394 28.17 -14.42 -6.61
N LYS A 395 28.68 -15.22 -5.69
CA LYS A 395 30.12 -15.53 -5.52
C LYS A 395 30.35 -17.01 -5.73
N ALA A 396 31.61 -17.36 -5.96
CA ALA A 396 32.05 -18.74 -6.05
C ALA A 396 33.44 -18.91 -5.43
N THR A 397 33.64 -20.01 -4.74
CA THR A 397 34.92 -20.43 -4.23
C THR A 397 35.12 -21.93 -4.45
N THR A 398 36.35 -22.38 -4.39
CA THR A 398 36.72 -23.80 -4.30
C THR A 398 36.99 -24.16 -2.84
N SER A 399 37.10 -25.44 -2.55
CA SER A 399 37.58 -25.95 -1.27
C SER A 399 39.02 -26.46 -1.35
N GLU A 400 39.78 -26.04 -2.37
CA GLU A 400 41.19 -26.42 -2.61
C GLU A 400 41.39 -27.94 -2.60
N ARG A 401 40.45 -28.65 -3.28
CA ARG A 401 40.39 -30.12 -3.37
C ARG A 401 40.24 -30.86 -2.03
N ARG A 402 39.74 -30.16 -1.01
CA ARG A 402 39.49 -30.74 0.33
C ARG A 402 38.00 -30.98 0.54
N GLY A 403 37.68 -31.98 1.36
CA GLY A 403 36.29 -32.32 1.69
C GLY A 403 35.51 -32.88 0.49
N PHE A 404 34.20 -33.04 0.65
CA PHE A 404 33.31 -33.61 -0.38
C PHE A 404 33.18 -32.70 -1.62
N THR A 405 33.18 -31.38 -1.45
CA THR A 405 33.18 -30.45 -2.56
C THR A 405 34.49 -30.49 -3.36
N GLY A 406 35.62 -30.68 -2.68
CA GLY A 406 36.93 -30.83 -3.31
C GLY A 406 37.14 -32.15 -4.02
N ARG A 407 36.46 -33.22 -3.58
CA ARG A 407 36.43 -34.52 -4.26
C ARG A 407 35.37 -34.63 -5.34
N GLU A 408 34.67 -33.50 -5.64
CA GLU A 408 33.60 -33.40 -6.64
C GLU A 408 32.45 -34.40 -6.36
N GLU A 409 32.09 -34.62 -5.08
CA GLU A 409 30.99 -35.48 -4.67
C GLU A 409 29.66 -34.73 -4.65
N GLY A 410 29.70 -33.38 -4.59
CA GLY A 410 28.55 -32.54 -4.55
C GLY A 410 28.90 -31.04 -4.55
N ILE A 411 27.90 -30.22 -4.38
CA ILE A 411 27.98 -28.74 -4.28
C ILE A 411 27.39 -28.30 -2.94
N ALA A 412 28.05 -27.31 -2.32
CA ALA A 412 27.49 -26.57 -1.20
C ALA A 412 27.20 -25.09 -1.63
N ALA A 413 26.22 -24.46 -1.01
CA ALA A 413 26.01 -23.03 -1.09
C ALA A 413 25.75 -22.45 0.29
N THR A 414 26.23 -21.22 0.50
CA THR A 414 25.76 -20.38 1.60
C THR A 414 24.96 -19.22 1.05
N GLY A 415 23.83 -18.94 1.69
CA GLY A 415 22.99 -17.78 1.43
C GLY A 415 23.08 -16.76 2.57
N SER A 416 22.97 -15.48 2.25
CA SER A 416 22.76 -14.42 3.23
C SER A 416 21.67 -13.49 2.73
N ALA A 417 20.74 -13.14 3.60
CA ALA A 417 19.68 -12.19 3.32
C ALA A 417 19.62 -11.13 4.42
N THR A 418 19.59 -9.87 4.01
CA THR A 418 19.26 -8.77 4.92
C THR A 418 17.90 -8.24 4.56
N ILE A 419 16.99 -8.20 5.53
CA ILE A 419 15.64 -7.68 5.39
C ILE A 419 15.44 -6.46 6.30
N ARG A 420 14.48 -5.63 5.97
CA ARG A 420 14.03 -4.50 6.78
C ARG A 420 12.55 -4.65 7.02
N LEU A 421 12.14 -4.62 8.28
CA LEU A 421 10.75 -4.74 8.72
C LEU A 421 10.31 -3.47 9.44
N PRO A 422 9.01 -3.18 9.51
CA PRO A 422 8.49 -2.21 10.47
C PRO A 422 8.84 -2.65 11.90
N TRP A 423 9.10 -1.69 12.79
CA TRP A 423 9.18 -2.01 14.22
C TRP A 423 7.86 -2.59 14.69
N ASP A 424 7.89 -3.75 15.29
CA ASP A 424 6.75 -4.32 15.99
C ASP A 424 6.93 -4.05 17.49
N ASP A 425 6.31 -2.96 17.97
CA ASP A 425 6.36 -2.56 19.37
C ASP A 425 5.70 -3.60 20.31
N LYS A 426 4.97 -4.57 19.76
CA LYS A 426 4.31 -5.63 20.53
C LYS A 426 5.28 -6.74 20.98
N GLY A 427 6.47 -6.81 20.42
CA GLY A 427 7.47 -7.85 20.73
C GLY A 427 8.41 -7.53 21.91
N TRP A 428 8.38 -6.32 22.47
CA TRP A 428 9.29 -5.90 23.55
C TRP A 428 8.62 -5.71 24.91
N SER A 429 7.31 -5.98 25.04
CA SER A 429 6.64 -6.12 26.32
C SER A 429 6.76 -7.57 26.79
N ALA A 430 7.90 -7.93 27.37
CA ALA A 430 8.07 -9.13 28.20
C ALA A 430 7.75 -8.80 29.65
#